data_9b17b4a19fb9bcd795c20428bd11f101
#
_entry.id   9b17b4a19fb9bcd795c20428bd11f101
#
_cell.length_a   1.000
_cell.length_b   1.000
_cell.length_c   1.000
_cell.angle_alpha   90.00
_cell.angle_beta   90.00
_cell.angle_gamma   90.00
#
_symmetry.space_group_name_H-M   'P 1'
#
loop_
_entity.id
_entity.type
_entity.pdbx_description
1 polymer ?
#
loop_
_entity_poly.entity_id
_entity_poly.type
_entity_poly.pdbx_seq_one_letter_code
_entity_poly.pdbx_strand_id
1 'polypeptide(L)'
;MIVALNRETAELHQDRLKSGGVILGDGDLQVSHPAFHSLPLARLAKEAGNPRVAGTGALGYLLKMLGLGTGVLAELLSGQFSGEVLAANLSILETCHSMGEVRYELPPGTPAGNLLLNGNEAVALGALAAGLDFYSAYPMTPSTGIMNVLAASRGKTGIVVEQAEDEIAAINMAIGASYGGARAMTGTSGGGFSLMVEALGLAGITETPVLVANVQRPGPATGLRRSWALCMNCRR
;
A
#
# COMPACT_ATOMS: atom_id res chain seq x y z
N MET A 1 -1.27 1.35 -19.67
CA MET A 1 -2.46 0.56 -19.34
C MET A 1 -3.12 1.13 -18.09
N ILE A 2 -4.44 1.17 -18.05
CA ILE A 2 -5.26 1.60 -16.90
C ILE A 2 -6.20 0.46 -16.56
N VAL A 3 -6.29 0.08 -15.29
CA VAL A 3 -7.34 -0.81 -14.78
C VAL A 3 -8.30 0.06 -13.98
N ALA A 4 -9.50 0.27 -14.52
CA ALA A 4 -10.50 1.15 -13.93
C ALA A 4 -11.48 0.31 -13.08
N LEU A 5 -11.50 0.56 -11.78
CA LEU A 5 -12.45 -0.05 -10.85
C LEU A 5 -13.76 0.75 -10.75
N ASN A 6 -13.77 1.97 -11.25
CA ASN A 6 -14.94 2.83 -11.37
C ASN A 6 -14.79 3.75 -12.60
N ARG A 7 -15.90 4.37 -13.01
CA ARG A 7 -15.96 5.26 -14.16
C ARG A 7 -15.04 6.49 -14.00
N GLU A 8 -15.04 7.09 -12.83
CA GLU A 8 -14.24 8.29 -12.52
C GLU A 8 -12.74 8.04 -12.73
N THR A 9 -12.23 6.86 -12.37
CA THR A 9 -10.82 6.47 -12.61
C THR A 9 -10.49 6.46 -14.09
N ALA A 10 -11.38 5.91 -14.93
CA ALA A 10 -11.16 5.90 -16.37
C ALA A 10 -11.14 7.33 -16.95
N GLU A 11 -12.13 8.16 -16.61
CA GLU A 11 -12.27 9.53 -17.08
C GLU A 11 -11.09 10.43 -16.62
N LEU A 12 -10.67 10.28 -15.35
CA LEU A 12 -9.58 11.08 -14.78
C LEU A 12 -8.21 10.77 -15.39
N HIS A 13 -8.00 9.53 -15.82
CA HIS A 13 -6.68 9.06 -16.23
C HIS A 13 -6.55 8.76 -17.72
N GLN A 14 -7.62 8.87 -18.52
CA GLN A 14 -7.60 8.58 -19.95
C GLN A 14 -6.52 9.37 -20.72
N ASP A 15 -6.30 10.61 -20.35
CA ASP A 15 -5.28 11.48 -21.00
C ASP A 15 -3.83 11.04 -20.73
N ARG A 16 -3.63 10.13 -19.75
CA ARG A 16 -2.32 9.53 -19.46
C ARG A 16 -2.06 8.27 -20.28
N LEU A 17 -3.04 7.83 -21.07
CA LEU A 17 -2.91 6.63 -21.86
C LEU A 17 -1.96 6.89 -23.03
N LYS A 18 -0.88 6.11 -23.10
CA LYS A 18 0.04 6.18 -24.23
C LYS A 18 -0.58 5.54 -25.47
N SER A 19 -0.06 5.88 -26.66
CA SER A 19 -0.45 5.23 -27.90
C SER A 19 -0.35 3.71 -27.78
N GLY A 20 -1.37 2.99 -28.25
CA GLY A 20 -1.49 1.53 -28.11
C GLY A 20 -1.86 1.04 -26.69
N GLY A 21 -2.06 1.95 -25.74
CA GLY A 21 -2.51 1.62 -24.40
C GLY A 21 -3.98 1.20 -24.35
N VAL A 22 -4.38 0.57 -23.25
CA VAL A 22 -5.76 0.11 -23.01
C VAL A 22 -6.26 0.57 -21.65
N ILE A 23 -7.59 0.72 -21.56
CA ILE A 23 -8.32 0.88 -20.31
C ILE A 23 -9.15 -0.39 -20.13
N LEU A 24 -8.91 -1.12 -19.04
CA LEU A 24 -9.66 -2.31 -18.67
C LEU A 24 -10.67 -1.93 -17.59
N GLY A 25 -11.89 -2.43 -17.70
CA GLY A 25 -12.89 -2.20 -16.66
C GLY A 25 -14.13 -3.03 -16.89
N ASP A 26 -15.04 -3.02 -15.90
CA ASP A 26 -16.33 -3.67 -16.04
C ASP A 26 -17.19 -2.94 -17.08
N GLY A 27 -17.98 -3.70 -17.84
CA GLY A 27 -18.89 -3.14 -18.84
C GLY A 27 -19.93 -2.21 -18.25
N ASP A 28 -20.32 -2.43 -17.01
CA ASP A 28 -21.30 -1.61 -16.30
C ASP A 28 -20.79 -0.18 -16.00
N LEU A 29 -19.48 0.07 -16.13
CA LEU A 29 -18.89 1.41 -15.94
C LEU A 29 -19.26 2.40 -17.06
N GLN A 30 -19.74 1.92 -18.20
CA GLN A 30 -20.18 2.75 -19.34
C GLN A 30 -19.14 3.80 -19.77
N VAL A 31 -17.88 3.40 -19.84
CA VAL A 31 -16.78 4.29 -20.26
C VAL A 31 -16.79 4.45 -21.78
N SER A 32 -16.92 5.70 -22.24
CA SER A 32 -16.91 6.03 -23.67
C SER A 32 -15.51 6.43 -24.13
N HIS A 33 -14.64 5.44 -24.30
CA HIS A 33 -13.27 5.66 -24.82
C HIS A 33 -12.88 4.55 -25.80
N PRO A 34 -12.28 4.86 -26.98
CA PRO A 34 -12.00 3.86 -28.01
C PRO A 34 -11.02 2.76 -27.54
N ALA A 35 -10.18 3.03 -26.56
CA ALA A 35 -9.27 2.05 -25.97
C ALA A 35 -9.88 1.31 -24.76
N PHE A 36 -11.18 1.46 -24.49
CA PHE A 36 -11.83 0.75 -23.40
C PHE A 36 -12.15 -0.69 -23.79
N HIS A 37 -11.60 -1.61 -23.00
CA HIS A 37 -11.90 -3.04 -23.07
C HIS A 37 -12.85 -3.41 -21.94
N SER A 38 -14.10 -3.65 -22.33
CA SER A 38 -15.15 -4.07 -21.41
C SER A 38 -15.00 -5.53 -21.04
N LEU A 39 -14.93 -5.80 -19.74
CA LEU A 39 -14.92 -7.13 -19.18
C LEU A 39 -16.17 -7.34 -18.33
N PRO A 40 -16.84 -8.50 -18.38
CA PRO A 40 -18.02 -8.76 -17.56
C PRO A 40 -17.65 -9.21 -16.14
N LEU A 41 -16.81 -8.41 -15.45
CA LEU A 41 -16.20 -8.79 -14.16
C LEU A 41 -17.23 -9.00 -13.06
N ALA A 42 -18.20 -8.10 -12.93
CA ALA A 42 -19.24 -8.20 -11.90
C ALA A 42 -20.12 -9.45 -12.12
N ARG A 43 -20.46 -9.76 -13.36
CA ARG A 43 -21.21 -10.97 -13.71
C ARG A 43 -20.43 -12.23 -13.39
N LEU A 44 -19.18 -12.31 -13.84
CA LEU A 44 -18.31 -13.48 -13.61
C LEU A 44 -18.02 -13.70 -12.12
N ALA A 45 -17.82 -12.61 -11.37
CA ALA A 45 -17.62 -12.71 -9.93
C ALA A 45 -18.85 -13.23 -9.20
N LYS A 46 -20.07 -12.85 -9.65
CA LYS A 46 -21.31 -13.37 -9.13
C LYS A 46 -21.50 -14.85 -9.49
N GLU A 47 -21.18 -15.24 -10.71
CA GLU A 47 -21.21 -16.65 -11.17
C GLU A 47 -20.20 -17.52 -10.39
N ALA A 48 -19.04 -16.96 -10.02
CA ALA A 48 -18.06 -17.62 -9.15
C ALA A 48 -18.49 -17.68 -7.67
N GLY A 49 -19.67 -17.17 -7.32
CA GLY A 49 -20.25 -17.22 -5.97
C GLY A 49 -19.77 -16.11 -5.02
N ASN A 50 -18.89 -15.20 -5.45
CA ASN A 50 -18.39 -14.12 -4.59
C ASN A 50 -18.15 -12.82 -5.38
N PRO A 51 -19.03 -11.80 -5.27
CA PRO A 51 -18.86 -10.53 -5.99
C PRO A 51 -17.55 -9.78 -5.70
N ARG A 52 -16.86 -10.10 -4.57
CA ARG A 52 -15.60 -9.45 -4.19
C ARG A 52 -14.40 -9.89 -5.01
N VAL A 53 -14.50 -11.01 -5.75
CA VAL A 53 -13.37 -11.54 -6.54
C VAL A 53 -13.22 -10.88 -7.93
N ALA A 54 -14.03 -9.89 -8.26
CA ALA A 54 -13.95 -9.17 -9.54
C ALA A 54 -12.53 -8.60 -9.82
N GLY A 55 -11.83 -8.12 -8.78
CA GLY A 55 -10.45 -7.67 -8.91
C GLY A 55 -9.49 -8.78 -9.34
N THR A 56 -9.67 -10.00 -8.84
CA THR A 56 -8.88 -11.17 -9.26
C THR A 56 -9.12 -11.51 -10.73
N GLY A 57 -10.37 -11.36 -11.20
CA GLY A 57 -10.69 -11.50 -12.62
C GLY A 57 -9.95 -10.49 -13.49
N ALA A 58 -9.93 -9.22 -13.10
CA ALA A 58 -9.19 -8.19 -13.81
C ALA A 58 -7.67 -8.51 -13.86
N LEU A 59 -7.09 -9.02 -12.77
CA LEU A 59 -5.71 -9.50 -12.75
C LEU A 59 -5.48 -10.67 -13.69
N GLY A 60 -6.38 -11.65 -13.75
CA GLY A 60 -6.30 -12.77 -14.66
C GLY A 60 -6.21 -12.33 -16.13
N TYR A 61 -7.09 -11.44 -16.53
CA TYR A 61 -7.07 -10.85 -17.87
C TYR A 61 -5.76 -10.08 -18.14
N LEU A 62 -5.32 -9.28 -17.15
CA LEU A 62 -4.06 -8.53 -17.22
C LEU A 62 -2.85 -9.45 -17.42
N LEU A 63 -2.75 -10.54 -16.64
CA LEU A 63 -1.67 -11.52 -16.78
C LEU A 63 -1.60 -12.06 -18.20
N LYS A 64 -2.74 -12.41 -18.78
CA LYS A 64 -2.80 -12.88 -20.17
C LYS A 64 -2.30 -11.86 -21.17
N MET A 65 -2.74 -10.59 -21.02
CA MET A 65 -2.26 -9.51 -21.89
C MET A 65 -0.75 -9.31 -21.82
N LEU A 66 -0.13 -9.59 -20.68
CA LEU A 66 1.32 -9.51 -20.46
C LEU A 66 2.07 -10.79 -20.83
N GLY A 67 1.39 -11.80 -21.37
CA GLY A 67 1.99 -13.09 -21.71
C GLY A 67 2.39 -13.94 -20.50
N LEU A 68 1.83 -13.63 -19.32
CA LEU A 68 2.12 -14.33 -18.06
C LEU A 68 1.07 -15.40 -17.77
N GLY A 69 1.51 -16.51 -17.17
CA GLY A 69 0.60 -17.55 -16.66
C GLY A 69 -0.03 -17.16 -15.31
N THR A 70 -1.02 -17.95 -14.89
CA THR A 70 -1.76 -17.74 -13.63
C THR A 70 -1.08 -18.36 -12.40
N GLY A 71 -0.09 -19.24 -12.58
CA GLY A 71 0.47 -20.09 -11.52
C GLY A 71 0.95 -19.34 -10.28
N VAL A 72 1.73 -18.27 -10.44
CA VAL A 72 2.25 -17.48 -9.30
C VAL A 72 1.11 -16.83 -8.52
N LEU A 73 0.12 -16.28 -9.23
CA LEU A 73 -1.03 -15.64 -8.53
C LEU A 73 -1.90 -16.69 -7.85
N ALA A 74 -2.10 -17.86 -8.46
CA ALA A 74 -2.83 -18.97 -7.86
C ALA A 74 -2.15 -19.46 -6.56
N GLU A 75 -0.82 -19.57 -6.54
CA GLU A 75 -0.06 -19.92 -5.34
C GLU A 75 -0.23 -18.86 -4.23
N LEU A 76 -0.10 -17.57 -4.55
CA LEU A 76 -0.31 -16.47 -3.60
C LEU A 76 -1.73 -16.48 -3.03
N LEU A 77 -2.74 -16.70 -3.87
CA LEU A 77 -4.14 -16.80 -3.42
C LEU A 77 -4.35 -17.99 -2.49
N SER A 78 -3.72 -19.12 -2.79
CA SER A 78 -3.78 -20.33 -1.93
C SER A 78 -3.13 -20.13 -0.57
N GLY A 79 -2.12 -19.25 -0.48
CA GLY A 79 -1.51 -18.87 0.80
C GLY A 79 -2.35 -17.89 1.65
N GLN A 80 -3.33 -17.20 1.03
CA GLN A 80 -4.14 -16.17 1.70
C GLN A 80 -5.58 -16.59 1.97
N PHE A 81 -6.14 -17.44 1.12
CA PHE A 81 -7.56 -17.83 1.15
C PHE A 81 -7.70 -19.35 1.22
N SER A 82 -8.86 -19.81 1.67
CA SER A 82 -9.20 -21.23 1.73
C SER A 82 -10.68 -21.45 1.40
N GLY A 83 -11.07 -22.72 1.19
CA GLY A 83 -12.46 -23.11 0.97
C GLY A 83 -13.10 -22.42 -0.25
N GLU A 84 -14.35 -22.03 -0.12
CA GLU A 84 -15.16 -21.44 -1.19
C GLU A 84 -14.58 -20.11 -1.70
N VAL A 85 -13.95 -19.31 -0.82
CA VAL A 85 -13.35 -18.04 -1.22
C VAL A 85 -12.15 -18.27 -2.15
N LEU A 86 -11.31 -19.24 -1.85
CA LEU A 86 -10.21 -19.63 -2.73
C LEU A 86 -10.73 -20.17 -4.07
N ALA A 87 -11.72 -21.06 -4.03
CA ALA A 87 -12.32 -21.63 -5.23
C ALA A 87 -12.88 -20.56 -6.16
N ALA A 88 -13.61 -19.57 -5.62
CA ALA A 88 -14.13 -18.45 -6.38
C ALA A 88 -13.02 -17.59 -7.01
N ASN A 89 -11.94 -17.32 -6.26
CA ASN A 89 -10.79 -16.57 -6.78
C ASN A 89 -10.09 -17.31 -7.93
N LEU A 90 -9.83 -18.60 -7.76
CA LEU A 90 -9.18 -19.40 -8.80
C LEU A 90 -10.05 -19.54 -10.06
N SER A 91 -11.35 -19.74 -9.87
CA SER A 91 -12.31 -19.86 -10.99
C SER A 91 -12.33 -18.59 -11.84
N ILE A 92 -12.50 -17.42 -11.23
CA ILE A 92 -12.55 -16.16 -11.99
C ILE A 92 -11.19 -15.78 -12.58
N LEU A 93 -10.09 -16.13 -11.90
CA LEU A 93 -8.72 -15.94 -12.39
C LEU A 93 -8.55 -16.64 -13.74
N GLU A 94 -8.83 -17.94 -13.78
CA GLU A 94 -8.67 -18.76 -14.98
C GLU A 94 -9.65 -18.34 -16.08
N THR A 95 -10.92 -18.08 -15.72
CA THR A 95 -11.93 -17.64 -16.69
C THR A 95 -11.50 -16.35 -17.37
N CYS A 96 -11.13 -15.33 -16.62
CA CYS A 96 -10.71 -14.05 -17.20
C CYS A 96 -9.36 -14.15 -17.93
N HIS A 97 -8.44 -14.97 -17.45
CA HIS A 97 -7.19 -15.23 -18.17
C HIS A 97 -7.45 -15.84 -19.55
N SER A 98 -8.35 -16.83 -19.66
CA SER A 98 -8.68 -17.47 -20.94
C SER A 98 -9.38 -16.54 -21.95
N MET A 99 -10.02 -15.46 -21.46
CA MET A 99 -10.69 -14.45 -22.31
C MET A 99 -9.73 -13.47 -22.97
N GLY A 100 -8.49 -13.38 -22.45
CA GLY A 100 -7.52 -12.39 -22.92
C GLY A 100 -6.65 -12.90 -24.07
N GLU A 101 -5.94 -11.96 -24.69
CA GLU A 101 -4.90 -12.23 -25.69
C GLU A 101 -3.59 -11.56 -25.29
N VAL A 102 -2.46 -12.15 -25.69
CA VAL A 102 -1.15 -11.54 -25.46
C VAL A 102 -1.02 -10.29 -26.29
N ARG A 103 -0.80 -9.15 -25.64
CA ARG A 103 -0.71 -7.85 -26.29
C ARG A 103 0.63 -7.16 -26.05
N TYR A 104 1.28 -7.48 -24.95
CA TYR A 104 2.56 -6.88 -24.57
C TYR A 104 3.57 -7.99 -24.31
N GLU A 105 4.73 -7.87 -24.91
CA GLU A 105 5.87 -8.71 -24.58
C GLU A 105 6.66 -8.03 -23.47
N LEU A 106 6.80 -8.73 -22.35
CA LEU A 106 7.65 -8.25 -21.27
C LEU A 106 9.09 -8.68 -21.57
N PRO A 107 10.09 -7.79 -21.37
CA PRO A 107 11.47 -8.19 -21.43
C PRO A 107 11.75 -9.29 -20.39
N PRO A 108 12.70 -10.19 -20.64
CA PRO A 108 13.12 -11.17 -19.66
C PRO A 108 13.44 -10.49 -18.33
N GLY A 109 12.85 -10.97 -17.25
CA GLY A 109 13.12 -10.45 -15.92
C GLY A 109 14.57 -10.70 -15.51
N THR A 110 15.18 -9.76 -14.80
CA THR A 110 16.44 -10.01 -14.12
C THR A 110 16.22 -10.98 -12.96
N PRO A 111 17.12 -11.96 -12.75
CA PRO A 111 16.98 -12.89 -11.62
C PRO A 111 16.86 -12.19 -10.28
N ALA A 112 16.06 -12.76 -9.40
CA ALA A 112 15.67 -12.21 -8.13
C ALA A 112 16.86 -11.98 -7.18
N GLY A 113 17.05 -10.78 -6.78
CA GLY A 113 17.90 -10.29 -5.70
C GLY A 113 17.30 -9.03 -5.12
N ASN A 114 16.28 -8.47 -5.80
CA ASN A 114 15.63 -7.24 -5.39
C ASN A 114 14.42 -7.53 -4.50
N LEU A 115 14.28 -6.78 -3.41
CA LEU A 115 13.09 -6.80 -2.59
C LEU A 115 12.06 -5.81 -3.15
N LEU A 116 10.83 -6.25 -3.32
CA LEU A 116 9.71 -5.35 -3.57
C LEU A 116 9.16 -4.88 -2.23
N LEU A 117 9.32 -3.61 -1.93
CA LEU A 117 8.91 -3.01 -0.66
C LEU A 117 8.01 -1.80 -0.92
N ASN A 118 7.01 -1.62 -0.11
CA ASN A 118 6.33 -0.33 -0.01
C ASN A 118 7.12 0.64 0.89
N GLY A 119 6.75 1.94 0.88
CA GLY A 119 7.47 2.96 1.64
C GLY A 119 7.50 2.71 3.15
N ASN A 120 6.42 2.20 3.75
CA ASN A 120 6.37 1.88 5.17
C ASN A 120 7.32 0.72 5.54
N GLU A 121 7.36 -0.31 4.70
CA GLU A 121 8.30 -1.44 4.86
C GLU A 121 9.74 -0.96 4.74
N ALA A 122 10.03 -0.11 3.75
CA ALA A 122 11.38 0.43 3.57
C ALA A 122 11.82 1.30 4.77
N VAL A 123 10.94 2.14 5.31
CA VAL A 123 11.20 2.95 6.51
C VAL A 123 11.44 2.05 7.73
N ALA A 124 10.59 1.05 7.95
CA ALA A 124 10.73 0.13 9.07
C ALA A 124 12.04 -0.66 9.01
N LEU A 125 12.37 -1.23 7.85
CA LEU A 125 13.62 -1.98 7.65
C LEU A 125 14.86 -1.09 7.76
N GLY A 126 14.80 0.14 7.23
CA GLY A 126 15.87 1.12 7.35
C GLY A 126 16.12 1.52 8.81
N ALA A 127 15.04 1.72 9.59
CA ALA A 127 15.13 2.02 11.02
C ALA A 127 15.77 0.85 11.80
N LEU A 128 15.35 -0.39 11.53
CA LEU A 128 15.97 -1.59 12.13
C LEU A 128 17.46 -1.71 11.76
N ALA A 129 17.80 -1.47 10.49
CA ALA A 129 19.20 -1.49 10.04
C ALA A 129 20.05 -0.39 10.69
N ALA A 130 19.43 0.74 11.04
CA ALA A 130 20.08 1.81 11.81
C ALA A 130 20.16 1.52 13.31
N GLY A 131 19.65 0.37 13.77
CA GLY A 131 19.70 -0.05 15.18
C GLY A 131 18.58 0.57 16.03
N LEU A 132 17.38 0.69 15.50
CA LEU A 132 16.21 1.13 16.26
C LEU A 132 15.91 0.16 17.42
N ASP A 133 15.84 0.69 18.65
CA ASP A 133 15.60 -0.09 19.87
C ASP A 133 14.14 0.00 20.33
N PHE A 134 13.50 1.16 20.12
CA PHE A 134 12.16 1.45 20.62
C PHE A 134 11.29 2.17 19.58
N TYR A 135 10.06 1.70 19.44
CA TYR A 135 9.05 2.33 18.61
C TYR A 135 7.72 2.44 19.38
N SER A 136 7.14 3.62 19.41
CA SER A 136 5.80 3.83 19.94
C SER A 136 4.96 4.62 18.96
N ALA A 137 3.71 4.22 18.76
CA ALA A 137 2.79 4.95 17.90
C ALA A 137 1.32 4.71 18.26
N TYR A 138 0.49 5.72 18.02
CA TYR A 138 -0.95 5.52 17.87
C TYR A 138 -1.22 5.04 16.43
N PRO A 139 -2.04 4.00 16.23
CA PRO A 139 -2.30 3.44 14.90
C PRO A 139 -3.08 4.42 14.02
N MET A 140 -2.39 5.20 13.22
CA MET A 140 -2.99 6.15 12.28
C MET A 140 -2.62 5.82 10.83
N THR A 141 -3.62 5.62 9.99
CA THR A 141 -3.42 5.42 8.55
C THR A 141 -2.94 6.75 7.92
N PRO A 142 -1.85 6.71 7.07
CA PRO A 142 -1.20 5.53 6.50
C PRO A 142 0.08 5.04 7.22
N SER A 143 0.45 5.55 8.38
CA SER A 143 1.70 5.18 9.08
C SER A 143 1.68 3.81 9.77
N THR A 144 0.49 3.24 10.01
CA THR A 144 0.32 1.95 10.70
C THR A 144 1.13 0.80 10.09
N GLY A 145 1.40 0.86 8.78
CA GLY A 145 2.23 -0.13 8.11
C GLY A 145 3.65 -0.23 8.68
N ILE A 146 4.24 0.87 9.15
CA ILE A 146 5.56 0.87 9.82
C ILE A 146 5.47 0.03 11.10
N MET A 147 4.48 0.31 11.95
CA MET A 147 4.27 -0.40 13.20
C MET A 147 4.09 -1.91 12.98
N ASN A 148 3.31 -2.29 11.97
CA ASN A 148 3.06 -3.69 11.66
C ASN A 148 4.35 -4.46 11.32
N VAL A 149 5.22 -3.88 10.51
CA VAL A 149 6.51 -4.48 10.13
C VAL A 149 7.43 -4.59 11.34
N LEU A 150 7.52 -3.54 12.14
CA LEU A 150 8.35 -3.53 13.35
C LEU A 150 7.85 -4.53 14.38
N ALA A 151 6.53 -4.61 14.60
CA ALA A 151 5.91 -5.57 15.50
C ALA A 151 6.16 -7.03 15.07
N ALA A 152 6.05 -7.32 13.77
CA ALA A 152 6.37 -8.63 13.22
C ALA A 152 7.86 -9.00 13.35
N SER A 153 8.73 -8.01 13.46
CA SER A 153 10.19 -8.20 13.57
C SER A 153 10.68 -8.39 15.01
N ARG A 154 9.85 -8.16 16.04
CA ARG A 154 10.23 -8.19 17.47
C ARG A 154 11.02 -9.43 17.88
N GLY A 155 10.55 -10.61 17.49
CA GLY A 155 11.17 -11.88 17.84
C GLY A 155 12.56 -12.10 17.25
N LYS A 156 12.92 -11.36 16.19
CA LYS A 156 14.22 -11.49 15.51
C LYS A 156 15.21 -10.38 15.89
N THR A 157 14.70 -9.20 16.20
CA THR A 157 15.52 -7.99 16.38
C THR A 157 15.59 -7.54 17.83
N GLY A 158 14.69 -8.01 18.70
CA GLY A 158 14.63 -7.55 20.09
C GLY A 158 14.02 -6.15 20.27
N ILE A 159 13.57 -5.49 19.18
CA ILE A 159 12.95 -4.16 19.26
C ILE A 159 11.72 -4.16 20.16
N VAL A 160 11.57 -3.13 20.95
CA VAL A 160 10.33 -2.86 21.71
C VAL A 160 9.37 -2.05 20.84
N VAL A 161 8.17 -2.57 20.66
CA VAL A 161 7.11 -1.89 19.90
C VAL A 161 5.89 -1.73 20.80
N GLU A 162 5.49 -0.49 21.03
CA GLU A 162 4.39 -0.13 21.90
C GLU A 162 3.28 0.58 21.12
N GLN A 163 2.05 0.12 21.31
CA GLN A 163 0.88 0.82 20.80
C GLN A 163 0.39 1.80 21.86
N ALA A 164 0.57 3.08 21.60
CA ALA A 164 0.12 4.14 22.47
C ALA A 164 -1.39 4.43 22.31
N GLU A 165 -1.99 5.03 23.32
CA GLU A 165 -3.41 5.38 23.35
C GLU A 165 -3.71 6.62 22.47
N ASP A 166 -2.75 7.53 22.32
CA ASP A 166 -2.81 8.70 21.45
C ASP A 166 -1.41 9.13 20.97
N GLU A 167 -1.34 10.13 20.12
CA GLU A 167 -0.08 10.62 19.54
C GLU A 167 0.79 11.36 20.57
N ILE A 168 0.19 12.00 21.58
CA ILE A 168 0.93 12.69 22.63
C ILE A 168 1.64 11.67 23.50
N ALA A 169 0.94 10.61 23.91
CA ALA A 169 1.55 9.49 24.63
C ALA A 169 2.66 8.83 23.80
N ALA A 170 2.41 8.59 22.50
CA ALA A 170 3.36 7.94 21.62
C ALA A 170 4.71 8.67 21.55
N ILE A 171 4.68 9.99 21.27
CA ILE A 171 5.93 10.75 21.16
C ILE A 171 6.65 10.88 22.51
N ASN A 172 5.90 11.06 23.61
CA ASN A 172 6.52 11.16 24.93
C ASN A 172 7.17 9.84 25.38
N MET A 173 6.56 8.69 25.04
CA MET A 173 7.21 7.38 25.24
C MET A 173 8.51 7.27 24.44
N ALA A 174 8.53 7.70 23.17
CA ALA A 174 9.72 7.69 22.34
C ALA A 174 10.81 8.63 22.90
N ILE A 175 10.45 9.83 23.35
CA ILE A 175 11.38 10.78 23.99
C ILE A 175 11.92 10.18 25.29
N GLY A 176 11.06 9.58 26.15
CA GLY A 176 11.50 8.94 27.39
C GLY A 176 12.46 7.78 27.15
N ALA A 177 12.18 6.94 26.17
CA ALA A 177 13.07 5.85 25.76
C ALA A 177 14.43 6.38 25.25
N SER A 178 14.40 7.44 24.44
CA SER A 178 15.61 8.06 23.92
C SER A 178 16.43 8.74 25.03
N TYR A 179 15.77 9.41 25.98
CA TYR A 179 16.43 9.96 27.16
C TYR A 179 17.12 8.89 28.01
N GLY A 180 16.53 7.68 28.05
CA GLY A 180 17.12 6.49 28.65
C GLY A 180 18.23 5.83 27.83
N GLY A 181 18.60 6.37 26.66
CA GLY A 181 19.71 5.90 25.82
C GLY A 181 19.30 4.97 24.67
N ALA A 182 18.00 4.71 24.47
CA ALA A 182 17.52 3.93 23.34
C ALA A 182 17.44 4.77 22.06
N ARG A 183 17.68 4.17 20.89
CA ARG A 183 17.31 4.80 19.62
C ARG A 183 15.81 4.64 19.43
N ALA A 184 15.08 5.75 19.51
CA ALA A 184 13.63 5.75 19.54
C ALA A 184 13.01 6.43 18.33
N MET A 185 11.86 5.91 17.91
CA MET A 185 11.09 6.42 16.78
C MET A 185 9.59 6.39 17.09
N THR A 186 8.86 7.35 16.53
CA THR A 186 7.41 7.30 16.45
C THR A 186 6.94 7.46 15.02
N GLY A 187 5.74 6.97 14.73
CA GLY A 187 5.10 7.10 13.41
C GLY A 187 3.70 7.68 13.53
N THR A 188 3.38 8.64 12.66
CA THR A 188 2.08 9.30 12.65
C THR A 188 1.69 9.78 11.26
N SER A 189 0.61 10.53 11.16
CA SER A 189 0.11 11.20 9.97
C SER A 189 -0.09 12.70 10.27
N GLY A 190 -0.51 13.49 9.28
CA GLY A 190 -0.58 14.94 9.38
C GLY A 190 -1.33 15.48 10.60
N GLY A 191 -2.49 14.91 10.94
CA GLY A 191 -3.27 15.32 12.11
C GLY A 191 -2.57 14.99 13.42
N GLY A 192 -2.03 13.79 13.55
CA GLY A 192 -1.30 13.37 14.76
C GLY A 192 0.02 14.10 14.95
N PHE A 193 0.72 14.44 13.85
CA PHE A 193 1.92 15.27 13.93
C PHE A 193 1.64 16.63 14.57
N SER A 194 0.49 17.24 14.30
CA SER A 194 0.10 18.50 14.92
C SER A 194 -0.05 18.38 16.44
N LEU A 195 -0.45 17.23 16.97
CA LEU A 195 -0.53 16.97 18.40
C LEU A 195 0.84 16.75 19.06
N MET A 196 1.86 16.42 18.27
CA MET A 196 3.22 16.13 18.77
C MET A 196 4.10 17.39 18.92
N VAL A 197 3.66 18.55 18.48
CA VAL A 197 4.49 19.76 18.35
C VAL A 197 5.07 20.21 19.69
N GLU A 198 4.33 20.14 20.78
CA GLU A 198 4.81 20.49 22.11
C GLU A 198 5.94 19.57 22.59
N ALA A 199 5.74 18.26 22.41
CA ALA A 199 6.75 17.25 22.76
C ALA A 199 8.02 17.38 21.91
N LEU A 200 7.93 17.79 20.65
CA LEU A 200 9.09 18.12 19.82
C LEU A 200 9.86 19.32 20.38
N GLY A 201 9.15 20.33 20.93
CA GLY A 201 9.77 21.42 21.65
C GLY A 201 10.56 20.92 22.89
N LEU A 202 9.97 20.01 23.66
CA LEU A 202 10.63 19.37 24.80
C LEU A 202 11.89 18.61 24.36
N ALA A 203 11.79 17.78 23.32
CA ALA A 203 12.93 17.04 22.78
C ALA A 203 14.08 17.98 22.35
N GLY A 204 13.75 19.13 21.75
CA GLY A 204 14.72 20.16 21.38
C GLY A 204 15.42 20.80 22.58
N ILE A 205 14.68 21.16 23.63
CA ILE A 205 15.24 21.81 24.84
C ILE A 205 16.10 20.81 25.63
N THR A 206 15.70 19.53 25.66
CA THR A 206 16.44 18.48 26.39
C THR A 206 17.55 17.82 25.55
N GLU A 207 17.75 18.27 24.31
CA GLU A 207 18.70 17.68 23.35
C GLU A 207 18.52 16.15 23.19
N THR A 208 17.26 15.69 23.30
CA THR A 208 16.91 14.26 23.22
C THR A 208 16.53 13.91 21.78
N PRO A 209 17.34 13.08 21.09
CA PRO A 209 17.08 12.75 19.69
C PRO A 209 15.86 11.82 19.57
N VAL A 210 14.92 12.15 18.68
CA VAL A 210 13.77 11.31 18.36
C VAL A 210 13.49 11.35 16.86
N LEU A 211 13.22 10.19 16.25
CA LEU A 211 12.83 10.11 14.87
C LEU A 211 11.29 10.10 14.76
N VAL A 212 10.73 11.01 13.97
CA VAL A 212 9.29 11.05 13.69
C VAL A 212 9.04 10.75 12.21
N ALA A 213 8.37 9.64 11.93
CA ALA A 213 7.91 9.32 10.59
C ALA A 213 6.49 9.88 10.37
N ASN A 214 6.41 11.01 9.67
CA ASN A 214 5.13 11.61 9.29
C ASN A 214 4.69 11.10 7.91
N VAL A 215 3.88 10.04 7.89
CA VAL A 215 3.37 9.41 6.67
C VAL A 215 2.02 10.01 6.31
N GLN A 216 1.95 10.68 5.18
CA GLN A 216 0.79 11.47 4.79
C GLN A 216 0.14 10.95 3.50
N ARG A 217 -1.16 11.18 3.37
CA ARG A 217 -1.94 11.00 2.14
C ARG A 217 -2.85 12.21 1.92
N PRO A 218 -3.25 12.53 0.68
CA PRO A 218 -4.29 13.54 0.45
C PRO A 218 -5.60 13.13 1.13
N GLY A 219 -6.20 14.08 1.87
CA GLY A 219 -7.48 13.83 2.53
C GLY A 219 -7.70 14.67 3.78
N PRO A 220 -8.95 14.79 4.25
CA PRO A 220 -9.31 15.76 5.28
C PRO A 220 -8.82 15.42 6.69
N ALA A 221 -8.66 14.17 7.07
CA ALA A 221 -8.31 13.77 8.42
C ALA A 221 -6.83 13.40 8.62
N THR A 222 -6.15 12.93 7.59
CA THR A 222 -4.80 12.33 7.71
C THR A 222 -3.80 12.85 6.70
N GLY A 223 -4.15 13.89 5.93
CA GLY A 223 -3.34 14.37 4.84
C GLY A 223 -3.25 15.87 4.70
N LEU A 224 -2.27 16.28 3.92
CA LEU A 224 -2.14 17.63 3.44
C LEU A 224 -3.25 17.94 2.43
N ARG A 225 -3.90 19.08 2.58
CA ARG A 225 -4.59 19.68 1.44
C ARG A 225 -3.55 19.96 0.34
N ARG A 226 -3.96 19.88 -0.95
CA ARG A 226 -3.07 20.17 -2.09
C ARG A 226 -2.24 21.46 -1.93
N SER A 227 -2.77 22.46 -1.21
CA SER A 227 -2.13 23.75 -0.92
C SER A 227 -0.98 23.68 0.11
N TRP A 228 -0.86 22.61 0.90
CA TRP A 228 0.19 22.45 1.91
C TRP A 228 1.34 21.57 1.45
N ALA A 229 1.18 20.85 0.33
CA ALA A 229 2.24 20.06 -0.30
C ALA A 229 3.44 20.93 -0.77
N LEU A 230 3.27 22.24 -0.82
CA LEU A 230 4.32 23.20 -1.17
C LEU A 230 5.27 23.56 -0.02
N CYS A 231 4.93 23.22 1.24
CA CYS A 231 5.72 23.64 2.39
C CYS A 231 6.75 22.63 2.88
N MET A 232 6.67 21.37 2.46
CA MET A 232 7.63 20.33 2.84
C MET A 232 8.20 19.69 1.57
N ASN A 233 9.27 20.22 1.13
CA ASN A 233 10.21 19.87 0.09
C ASN A 233 10.26 18.38 -0.36
N CYS A 234 9.13 17.79 -0.72
CA CYS A 234 9.05 16.60 -1.54
C CYS A 234 8.95 17.04 -3.00
N ARG A 235 10.04 17.56 -3.53
CA ARG A 235 10.19 17.69 -4.97
C ARG A 235 10.45 16.31 -5.55
N ARG A 236 9.43 15.83 -6.30
CA ARG A 236 9.42 14.85 -7.40
C ARG A 236 9.71 13.41 -7.04
#